data_d53f24436b583272c44b60b8e21a0967
#
_entry.id   d53f24436b583272c44b60b8e21a0967
#
_cell.length_a   1.000
_cell.length_b   1.000
_cell.length_c   1.000
_cell.angle_alpha   90.00
_cell.angle_beta   90.00
_cell.angle_gamma   90.00
#
_symmetry.space_group_name_H-M   'P 1'
#
loop_
_entity.id
_entity.type
_entity.pdbx_description
1 polymer ?
#
loop_
_entity_poly.entity_id
_entity_poly.type
_entity_poly.pdbx_seq_one_letter_code
_entity_poly.pdbx_strand_id
1 'polypeptide(L)'
;MSSASTPQMILPPEAQWGPDFDAAQATEAYIATIPAAERAKSDAYFEGGYWIEAWGTLITVLIAWLLLGTRSSARLRDFAERRTRSQFPQVFVFAAGFFLALSLLMLPWTLYTEFFREHQYGMSNQDPGAFLGEWLIALALGLVFGSLAIAGLYAIVRRVRDRWVYWATGATVIFMLFQILVEPVFVAPLFNDYRSLPEGEVRQSILALAQESGIPADDVWWFDASRQTKRISANVSGIAGTTRISLNDNLLNGATLPEIRAAMAHEMGHYALNHSLWIPLAMMLVLGLGSAAITLALPLNDFDSILHFAYKGKILWGTGDLREEAFTRVGG
;
A
#
# COMPACT_ATOMS: atom_id res chain seq x y z
N MET A 1 16.56 -32.92 4.51
CA MET A 1 15.56 -32.23 3.69
C MET A 1 14.96 -33.29 2.76
N SER A 2 13.72 -33.69 2.97
CA SER A 2 13.03 -34.68 2.12
C SER A 2 12.64 -33.96 0.85
N SER A 3 13.14 -34.44 -0.29
CA SER A 3 12.69 -34.00 -1.61
C SER A 3 11.25 -34.47 -1.83
N ALA A 4 10.29 -33.70 -1.38
CA ALA A 4 8.95 -33.82 -1.90
C ALA A 4 9.05 -33.49 -3.39
N SER A 5 8.84 -34.48 -4.25
CA SER A 5 8.77 -34.28 -5.69
C SER A 5 7.63 -33.30 -5.96
N THR A 6 7.96 -32.07 -6.35
CA THR A 6 6.98 -31.11 -6.86
C THR A 6 6.17 -31.80 -7.94
N PRO A 7 4.83 -31.84 -7.89
CA PRO A 7 4.02 -32.47 -8.90
C PRO A 7 4.36 -31.79 -10.24
N GLN A 8 4.90 -32.55 -11.19
CA GLN A 8 5.12 -32.04 -12.54
C GLN A 8 3.77 -31.64 -13.11
N MET A 9 3.65 -30.38 -13.52
CA MET A 9 2.47 -29.88 -14.22
C MET A 9 2.33 -30.64 -15.53
N ILE A 10 1.32 -31.51 -15.60
CA ILE A 10 1.01 -32.24 -16.85
C ILE A 10 0.12 -31.30 -17.67
N LEU A 11 0.69 -30.71 -18.71
CA LEU A 11 -0.06 -29.88 -19.65
C LEU A 11 -1.00 -30.77 -20.49
N PRO A 12 -2.30 -30.41 -20.63
CA PRO A 12 -3.18 -31.09 -21.56
C PRO A 12 -2.64 -30.99 -22.99
N PRO A 13 -2.97 -31.95 -23.88
CA PRO A 13 -2.47 -31.93 -25.25
C PRO A 13 -2.71 -30.62 -26.00
N GLU A 14 -3.87 -30.01 -25.78
CA GLU A 14 -4.31 -28.75 -26.37
C GLU A 14 -3.50 -27.55 -25.85
N ALA A 15 -2.87 -27.67 -24.69
CA ALA A 15 -2.03 -26.65 -24.10
C ALA A 15 -0.52 -26.82 -24.41
N GLN A 16 -0.18 -27.85 -25.16
CA GLN A 16 1.20 -28.07 -25.63
C GLN A 16 1.50 -27.21 -26.86
N TRP A 17 2.69 -26.63 -26.91
CA TRP A 17 3.13 -25.82 -28.02
C TRP A 17 3.27 -26.68 -29.28
N GLY A 18 2.67 -26.25 -30.39
CA GLY A 18 2.71 -26.95 -31.69
C GLY A 18 2.24 -26.07 -32.85
N PRO A 19 2.26 -26.61 -34.10
CA PRO A 19 1.89 -25.89 -35.31
C PRO A 19 0.44 -25.36 -35.27
N ASP A 20 -0.46 -26.08 -34.59
CA ASP A 20 -1.89 -25.75 -34.46
C ASP A 20 -2.24 -25.16 -33.10
N PHE A 21 -1.28 -24.56 -32.41
CA PHE A 21 -1.48 -23.99 -31.08
C PHE A 21 -2.46 -22.81 -31.09
N ASP A 22 -3.59 -22.97 -30.41
CA ASP A 22 -4.58 -21.92 -30.15
C ASP A 22 -4.54 -21.55 -28.67
N ALA A 23 -4.20 -20.29 -28.37
CA ALA A 23 -4.04 -19.81 -27.01
C ALA A 23 -5.34 -19.84 -26.17
N ALA A 24 -6.50 -19.62 -26.81
CA ALA A 24 -7.79 -19.65 -26.13
C ALA A 24 -8.16 -21.09 -25.74
N GLN A 25 -8.04 -22.02 -26.69
CA GLN A 25 -8.29 -23.45 -26.47
C GLN A 25 -7.31 -24.05 -25.45
N ALA A 26 -6.03 -23.68 -25.52
CA ALA A 26 -5.02 -24.08 -24.57
C ALA A 26 -5.36 -23.60 -23.14
N THR A 27 -5.81 -22.36 -23.01
CA THR A 27 -6.22 -21.76 -21.72
C THR A 27 -7.44 -22.49 -21.16
N GLU A 28 -8.46 -22.74 -21.97
CA GLU A 28 -9.65 -23.46 -21.53
C GLU A 28 -9.31 -24.91 -21.10
N ALA A 29 -8.52 -25.62 -21.88
CA ALA A 29 -8.07 -26.97 -21.55
C ALA A 29 -7.26 -27.00 -20.24
N TYR A 30 -6.36 -26.03 -20.03
CA TYR A 30 -5.62 -25.90 -18.78
C TYR A 30 -6.52 -25.60 -17.59
N ILE A 31 -7.41 -24.65 -17.72
CA ILE A 31 -8.38 -24.31 -16.65
C ILE A 31 -9.29 -25.49 -16.31
N ALA A 32 -9.65 -26.31 -17.30
CA ALA A 32 -10.46 -27.52 -17.10
C ALA A 32 -9.75 -28.58 -16.25
N THR A 33 -8.42 -28.55 -16.13
CA THR A 33 -7.67 -29.45 -15.24
C THR A 33 -7.85 -29.14 -13.77
N ILE A 34 -8.27 -27.90 -13.42
CA ILE A 34 -8.47 -27.46 -12.04
C ILE A 34 -9.81 -28.03 -11.53
N PRO A 35 -9.81 -28.75 -10.39
CA PRO A 35 -11.04 -29.25 -9.79
C PRO A 35 -12.07 -28.14 -9.59
N ALA A 36 -13.33 -28.42 -9.94
CA ALA A 36 -14.42 -27.41 -9.90
C ALA A 36 -14.56 -26.73 -8.52
N ALA A 37 -14.35 -27.48 -7.43
CA ALA A 37 -14.38 -26.93 -6.07
C ALA A 37 -13.26 -25.94 -5.78
N GLU A 38 -12.05 -26.22 -6.28
CA GLU A 38 -10.89 -25.33 -6.14
C GLU A 38 -11.07 -24.07 -6.98
N ARG A 39 -11.57 -24.22 -8.20
CA ARG A 39 -11.92 -23.08 -9.05
C ARG A 39 -12.97 -22.19 -8.40
N ALA A 40 -14.08 -22.76 -7.92
CA ALA A 40 -15.13 -22.01 -7.24
C ALA A 40 -14.59 -21.28 -5.97
N LYS A 41 -13.67 -21.91 -5.24
CA LYS A 41 -12.99 -21.29 -4.10
C LYS A 41 -12.12 -20.11 -4.52
N SER A 42 -11.35 -20.26 -5.60
CA SER A 42 -10.51 -19.21 -6.17
C SER A 42 -11.35 -18.03 -6.67
N ASP A 43 -12.42 -18.32 -7.42
CA ASP A 43 -13.35 -17.30 -7.92
C ASP A 43 -13.99 -16.52 -6.77
N ALA A 44 -14.50 -17.21 -5.74
CA ALA A 44 -15.07 -16.57 -4.55
C ALA A 44 -14.05 -15.72 -3.78
N TYR A 45 -12.78 -16.16 -3.74
CA TYR A 45 -11.71 -15.35 -3.15
C TYR A 45 -11.45 -14.08 -3.97
N PHE A 46 -11.34 -14.19 -5.27
CA PHE A 46 -11.06 -13.06 -6.16
C PHE A 46 -12.23 -12.07 -6.21
N GLU A 47 -13.44 -12.55 -6.49
CA GLU A 47 -14.66 -11.72 -6.55
C GLU A 47 -14.96 -11.05 -5.20
N GLY A 48 -14.75 -11.79 -4.10
CA GLY A 48 -14.88 -11.25 -2.75
C GLY A 48 -13.94 -10.07 -2.47
N GLY A 49 -12.81 -9.98 -3.17
CA GLY A 49 -11.88 -8.85 -3.11
C GLY A 49 -12.54 -7.53 -3.51
N TYR A 50 -13.33 -7.53 -4.59
CA TYR A 50 -14.07 -6.33 -5.03
C TYR A 50 -15.06 -5.83 -3.97
N TRP A 51 -15.75 -6.75 -3.31
CA TRP A 51 -16.67 -6.39 -2.22
C TRP A 51 -15.93 -5.85 -1.00
N ILE A 52 -14.76 -6.38 -0.69
CA ILE A 52 -13.91 -5.88 0.40
C ILE A 52 -13.49 -4.43 0.15
N GLU A 53 -13.07 -4.09 -1.07
CA GLU A 53 -12.73 -2.71 -1.43
C GLU A 53 -13.93 -1.77 -1.31
N ALA A 54 -15.10 -2.19 -1.82
CA ALA A 54 -16.32 -1.40 -1.74
C ALA A 54 -16.77 -1.16 -0.30
N TRP A 55 -16.84 -2.22 0.51
CA TRP A 55 -17.23 -2.14 1.92
C TRP A 55 -16.17 -1.42 2.76
N GLY A 56 -14.89 -1.66 2.53
CA GLY A 56 -13.79 -0.97 3.21
C GLY A 56 -13.86 0.54 3.02
N THR A 57 -14.11 0.98 1.80
CA THR A 57 -14.32 2.39 1.48
C THR A 57 -15.53 2.96 2.24
N LEU A 58 -16.68 2.27 2.18
CA LEU A 58 -17.89 2.70 2.88
C LEU A 58 -17.68 2.79 4.39
N ILE A 59 -17.07 1.78 5.02
CA ILE A 59 -16.77 1.75 6.45
C ILE A 59 -15.83 2.90 6.81
N THR A 60 -14.80 3.17 6.00
CA THR A 60 -13.88 4.29 6.22
C THR A 60 -14.61 5.64 6.21
N VAL A 61 -15.50 5.84 5.22
CA VAL A 61 -16.33 7.06 5.13
C VAL A 61 -17.26 7.20 6.34
N LEU A 62 -17.92 6.10 6.75
CA LEU A 62 -18.80 6.09 7.92
C LEU A 62 -18.03 6.40 9.22
N ILE A 63 -16.84 5.84 9.40
CA ILE A 63 -15.98 6.14 10.55
C ILE A 63 -15.56 7.62 10.54
N ALA A 64 -15.13 8.13 9.39
CA ALA A 64 -14.77 9.55 9.25
C ALA A 64 -15.97 10.46 9.58
N TRP A 65 -17.15 10.14 9.06
CA TRP A 65 -18.38 10.85 9.37
C TRP A 65 -18.75 10.78 10.86
N LEU A 66 -18.60 9.62 11.49
CA LEU A 66 -18.79 9.44 12.93
C LEU A 66 -17.84 10.32 13.75
N LEU A 67 -16.54 10.32 13.42
CA LEU A 67 -15.53 11.13 14.10
C LEU A 67 -15.82 12.64 13.97
N LEU A 68 -16.35 13.06 12.82
CA LEU A 68 -16.78 14.45 12.59
C LEU A 68 -18.09 14.76 13.33
N GLY A 69 -19.13 13.94 13.16
CA GLY A 69 -20.46 14.15 13.70
C GLY A 69 -20.51 14.13 15.23
N THR A 70 -19.69 13.30 15.87
CA THR A 70 -19.54 13.24 17.33
C THR A 70 -18.66 14.35 17.91
N ARG A 71 -18.14 15.25 17.07
CA ARG A 71 -17.13 16.27 17.46
C ARG A 71 -15.82 15.69 18.02
N SER A 72 -15.55 14.40 17.81
CA SER A 72 -14.32 13.77 18.29
C SER A 72 -13.09 14.40 17.65
N SER A 73 -13.13 14.70 16.36
CA SER A 73 -12.09 15.44 15.66
C SER A 73 -11.89 16.86 16.21
N ALA A 74 -12.97 17.57 16.56
CA ALA A 74 -12.88 18.90 17.19
C ALA A 74 -12.23 18.82 18.57
N ARG A 75 -12.62 17.85 19.40
CA ARG A 75 -11.99 17.62 20.72
C ARG A 75 -10.50 17.29 20.60
N LEU A 76 -10.14 16.50 19.60
CA LEU A 76 -8.75 16.13 19.32
C LEU A 76 -7.94 17.37 18.87
N ARG A 77 -8.50 18.22 18.01
CA ARG A 77 -7.89 19.50 17.64
C ARG A 77 -7.68 20.37 18.87
N ASP A 78 -8.71 20.57 19.69
CA ASP A 78 -8.64 21.40 20.91
C ASP A 78 -7.60 20.84 21.91
N PHE A 79 -7.43 19.51 21.95
CA PHE A 79 -6.38 18.85 22.72
C PHE A 79 -4.99 19.21 22.17
N ALA A 80 -4.79 19.09 20.85
CA ALA A 80 -3.53 19.42 20.20
C ALA A 80 -3.14 20.90 20.41
N GLU A 81 -4.10 21.82 20.25
CA GLU A 81 -3.91 23.26 20.47
C GLU A 81 -3.51 23.58 21.93
N ARG A 82 -4.07 22.86 22.90
CA ARG A 82 -3.70 23.04 24.31
C ARG A 82 -2.31 22.51 24.65
N ARG A 83 -1.81 21.50 23.91
CA ARG A 83 -0.52 20.85 24.18
C ARG A 83 0.65 21.58 23.59
N THR A 84 0.48 22.27 22.48
CA THR A 84 1.57 22.94 21.79
C THR A 84 1.13 24.32 21.27
N ARG A 85 2.08 25.27 21.28
CA ARG A 85 1.85 26.63 20.74
C ARG A 85 2.20 26.74 19.25
N SER A 86 2.98 25.79 18.74
CA SER A 86 3.44 25.76 17.34
C SER A 86 2.48 24.96 16.47
N GLN A 87 2.18 25.48 15.29
CA GLN A 87 1.21 24.88 14.37
C GLN A 87 1.65 23.49 13.86
N PHE A 88 2.94 23.29 13.58
CA PHE A 88 3.44 22.01 13.06
C PHE A 88 3.19 20.86 14.06
N PRO A 89 3.62 20.95 15.34
CA PRO A 89 3.28 19.92 16.32
C PRO A 89 1.78 19.79 16.59
N GLN A 90 0.98 20.86 16.47
CA GLN A 90 -0.48 20.77 16.60
C GLN A 90 -1.07 19.85 15.52
N VAL A 91 -0.67 20.06 14.26
CA VAL A 91 -1.13 19.21 13.16
C VAL A 91 -0.62 17.78 13.32
N PHE A 92 0.62 17.60 13.73
CA PHE A 92 1.18 16.27 14.02
C PHE A 92 0.38 15.51 15.07
N VAL A 93 0.14 16.13 16.23
CA VAL A 93 -0.64 15.51 17.33
C VAL A 93 -2.07 15.22 16.90
N PHE A 94 -2.69 16.15 16.16
CA PHE A 94 -4.03 15.94 15.60
C PHE A 94 -4.05 14.75 14.63
N ALA A 95 -3.13 14.71 13.67
CA ALA A 95 -3.06 13.64 12.68
C ALA A 95 -2.78 12.28 13.33
N ALA A 96 -1.84 12.22 14.28
CA ALA A 96 -1.54 11.00 15.01
C ALA A 96 -2.76 10.48 15.79
N GLY A 97 -3.45 11.34 16.51
CA GLY A 97 -4.67 10.96 17.22
C GLY A 97 -5.81 10.55 16.30
N PHE A 98 -5.95 11.21 15.15
CA PHE A 98 -6.96 10.86 14.15
C PHE A 98 -6.66 9.50 13.50
N PHE A 99 -5.42 9.26 13.07
CA PHE A 99 -5.00 7.96 12.53
C PHE A 99 -5.13 6.84 13.56
N LEU A 100 -4.77 7.10 14.81
CA LEU A 100 -4.98 6.11 15.89
C LEU A 100 -6.46 5.75 16.05
N ALA A 101 -7.34 6.77 16.13
CA ALA A 101 -8.78 6.53 16.25
C ALA A 101 -9.33 5.77 15.04
N LEU A 102 -8.93 6.17 13.83
CA LEU A 102 -9.33 5.50 12.59
C LEU A 102 -8.86 4.04 12.57
N SER A 103 -7.59 3.79 12.87
CA SER A 103 -7.01 2.43 12.87
C SER A 103 -7.67 1.52 13.89
N LEU A 104 -7.97 2.03 15.10
CA LEU A 104 -8.67 1.26 16.14
C LEU A 104 -10.11 0.94 15.73
N LEU A 105 -10.82 1.88 15.11
CA LEU A 105 -12.19 1.65 14.63
C LEU A 105 -12.23 0.76 13.39
N MET A 106 -11.19 0.77 12.57
CA MET A 106 -11.03 -0.13 11.43
C MET A 106 -10.53 -1.52 11.82
N LEU A 107 -9.96 -1.71 13.01
CA LEU A 107 -9.35 -2.98 13.42
C LEU A 107 -10.29 -4.19 13.26
N PRO A 108 -11.59 -4.15 13.61
CA PRO A 108 -12.49 -5.28 13.35
C PRO A 108 -12.59 -5.67 11.87
N TRP A 109 -12.58 -4.67 10.98
CA TRP A 109 -12.59 -4.88 9.54
C TRP A 109 -11.27 -5.48 9.05
N THR A 110 -10.14 -4.94 9.50
CA THR A 110 -8.80 -5.45 9.21
C THR A 110 -8.64 -6.90 9.67
N LEU A 111 -9.10 -7.22 10.89
CA LEU A 111 -9.11 -8.61 11.39
C LEU A 111 -9.94 -9.53 10.51
N TYR A 112 -11.11 -9.07 10.05
CA TYR A 112 -11.93 -9.87 9.13
C TYR A 112 -11.22 -10.10 7.80
N THR A 113 -10.70 -9.05 7.16
CA THR A 113 -10.16 -9.11 5.79
C THR A 113 -8.77 -9.74 5.72
N GLU A 114 -7.87 -9.41 6.64
CA GLU A 114 -6.46 -9.78 6.58
C GLU A 114 -6.11 -10.99 7.46
N PHE A 115 -6.94 -11.30 8.45
CA PHE A 115 -6.70 -12.45 9.31
C PHE A 115 -7.72 -13.56 9.07
N PHE A 116 -9.00 -13.36 9.40
CA PHE A 116 -9.99 -14.45 9.35
C PHE A 116 -10.25 -14.95 7.93
N ARG A 117 -10.41 -14.06 6.99
CA ARG A 117 -10.63 -14.42 5.59
C ARG A 117 -9.42 -15.13 4.98
N GLU A 118 -8.22 -14.64 5.22
CA GLU A 118 -7.00 -15.29 4.74
C GLU A 118 -6.87 -16.72 5.25
N HIS A 119 -7.21 -16.96 6.52
CA HIS A 119 -7.26 -18.31 7.09
C HIS A 119 -8.38 -19.16 6.48
N GLN A 120 -9.58 -18.61 6.27
CA GLN A 120 -10.71 -19.30 5.65
C GLN A 120 -10.35 -19.85 4.28
N TYR A 121 -9.62 -19.05 3.48
CA TYR A 121 -9.17 -19.48 2.16
C TYR A 121 -7.85 -20.27 2.18
N GLY A 122 -7.24 -20.43 3.34
CA GLY A 122 -5.98 -21.17 3.52
C GLY A 122 -4.76 -20.45 3.01
N MET A 123 -4.80 -19.11 2.95
CA MET A 123 -3.73 -18.24 2.45
C MET A 123 -2.81 -17.73 3.56
N SER A 124 -3.21 -17.83 4.84
CA SER A 124 -2.42 -17.39 5.99
C SER A 124 -1.99 -18.57 6.88
N ASN A 125 -0.79 -18.46 7.46
CA ASN A 125 -0.23 -19.30 8.51
C ASN A 125 -0.04 -18.55 9.83
N GLN A 126 -0.38 -17.26 9.86
CA GLN A 126 -0.05 -16.35 10.95
C GLN A 126 -0.92 -16.63 12.20
N ASP A 127 -0.30 -16.71 13.38
CA ASP A 127 -1.06 -16.75 14.62
C ASP A 127 -1.59 -15.34 15.01
N PRO A 128 -2.66 -15.28 15.85
CA PRO A 128 -3.26 -13.99 16.19
C PRO A 128 -2.31 -13.01 16.90
N GLY A 129 -1.35 -13.53 17.69
CA GLY A 129 -0.38 -12.70 18.40
C GLY A 129 0.63 -12.08 17.46
N ALA A 130 1.14 -12.87 16.50
CA ALA A 130 2.02 -12.38 15.45
C ALA A 130 1.33 -11.33 14.58
N PHE A 131 0.07 -11.59 14.15
CA PHE A 131 -0.72 -10.63 13.38
C PHE A 131 -0.87 -9.27 14.10
N LEU A 132 -1.29 -9.31 15.37
CA LEU A 132 -1.44 -8.09 16.15
C LEU A 132 -0.10 -7.38 16.40
N GLY A 133 0.99 -8.13 16.55
CA GLY A 133 2.34 -7.57 16.68
C GLY A 133 2.75 -6.80 15.43
N GLU A 134 2.56 -7.37 14.25
CA GLU A 134 2.84 -6.71 12.98
C GLU A 134 1.91 -5.53 12.72
N TRP A 135 0.62 -5.67 13.05
CA TRP A 135 -0.32 -4.55 12.97
C TRP A 135 0.09 -3.38 13.87
N LEU A 136 0.60 -3.64 15.09
CA LEU A 136 1.12 -2.60 15.99
C LEU A 136 2.36 -1.91 15.41
N ILE A 137 3.27 -2.65 14.77
CA ILE A 137 4.44 -2.08 14.08
C ILE A 137 3.97 -1.18 12.94
N ALA A 138 3.07 -1.66 12.08
CA ALA A 138 2.51 -0.88 10.99
C ALA A 138 1.77 0.37 11.49
N LEU A 139 0.99 0.25 12.57
CA LEU A 139 0.33 1.37 13.23
C LEU A 139 1.35 2.40 13.71
N ALA A 140 2.40 1.99 14.41
CA ALA A 140 3.43 2.90 14.92
C ALA A 140 4.13 3.67 13.78
N LEU A 141 4.51 2.97 12.71
CA LEU A 141 5.08 3.58 11.50
C LEU A 141 4.10 4.57 10.85
N GLY A 142 2.83 4.17 10.69
CA GLY A 142 1.78 5.01 10.14
C GLY A 142 1.51 6.27 10.97
N LEU A 143 1.51 6.15 12.31
CA LEU A 143 1.35 7.29 13.22
C LEU A 143 2.51 8.27 13.08
N VAL A 144 3.74 7.80 13.00
CA VAL A 144 4.92 8.68 12.89
C VAL A 144 5.01 9.29 11.50
N PHE A 145 5.16 8.47 10.47
CA PHE A 145 5.42 8.95 9.11
C PHE A 145 4.21 9.60 8.47
N GLY A 146 3.00 9.04 8.66
CA GLY A 146 1.76 9.63 8.17
C GLY A 146 1.49 10.99 8.81
N SER A 147 1.68 11.12 10.13
CA SER A 147 1.48 12.41 10.81
C SER A 147 2.52 13.45 10.43
N LEU A 148 3.78 13.06 10.22
CA LEU A 148 4.81 13.94 9.67
C LEU A 148 4.47 14.40 8.26
N ALA A 149 4.00 13.51 7.40
CA ALA A 149 3.59 13.85 6.03
C ALA A 149 2.43 14.85 6.02
N ILE A 150 1.39 14.63 6.85
CA ILE A 150 0.26 15.56 6.99
C ILE A 150 0.72 16.91 7.55
N ALA A 151 1.55 16.91 8.60
CA ALA A 151 2.05 18.15 9.20
C ALA A 151 2.92 18.94 8.19
N GLY A 152 3.74 18.25 7.41
CA GLY A 152 4.54 18.82 6.32
C GLY A 152 3.67 19.40 5.20
N LEU A 153 2.65 18.66 4.76
CA LEU A 153 1.70 19.12 3.76
C LEU A 153 0.98 20.41 4.23
N TYR A 154 0.49 20.43 5.45
CA TYR A 154 -0.14 21.62 6.01
C TYR A 154 0.81 22.81 6.15
N ALA A 155 2.09 22.56 6.48
CA ALA A 155 3.11 23.60 6.51
C ALA A 155 3.36 24.20 5.10
N ILE A 156 3.40 23.36 4.05
CA ILE A 156 3.51 23.81 2.66
C ILE A 156 2.29 24.65 2.29
N VAL A 157 1.09 24.13 2.50
CA VAL A 157 -0.16 24.81 2.18
C VAL A 157 -0.22 26.21 2.80
N ARG A 158 0.14 26.35 4.07
CA ARG A 158 0.15 27.64 4.77
C ARG A 158 1.22 28.62 4.27
N ARG A 159 2.38 28.09 3.82
CA ARG A 159 3.52 28.89 3.37
C ARG A 159 3.34 29.44 1.97
N VAL A 160 2.77 28.63 1.06
CA VAL A 160 2.81 28.89 -0.38
C VAL A 160 1.45 29.32 -0.94
N ARG A 161 0.37 29.24 -0.14
CA ARG A 161 -1.01 29.64 -0.49
C ARG A 161 -1.42 29.17 -1.91
N ASP A 162 -1.52 30.09 -2.87
CA ASP A 162 -2.07 29.85 -4.21
C ASP A 162 -1.30 28.80 -5.04
N ARG A 163 -0.04 28.53 -4.69
CA ARG A 163 0.83 27.57 -5.40
C ARG A 163 1.02 26.27 -4.65
N TRP A 164 0.23 26.02 -3.60
CA TRP A 164 0.42 24.86 -2.71
C TRP A 164 0.36 23.52 -3.45
N VAL A 165 -0.49 23.37 -4.48
CA VAL A 165 -0.64 22.14 -5.25
C VAL A 165 0.69 21.72 -5.86
N TYR A 166 1.41 22.62 -6.51
CA TYR A 166 2.70 22.33 -7.14
C TYR A 166 3.75 21.89 -6.10
N TRP A 167 3.82 22.60 -4.98
CA TRP A 167 4.76 22.30 -3.90
C TRP A 167 4.40 21.01 -3.16
N ALA A 168 3.11 20.77 -2.94
CA ALA A 168 2.62 19.54 -2.33
C ALA A 168 2.91 18.35 -3.24
N THR A 169 2.66 18.45 -4.55
CA THR A 169 3.00 17.40 -5.52
C THR A 169 4.50 17.13 -5.51
N GLY A 170 5.35 18.16 -5.56
CA GLY A 170 6.80 17.98 -5.47
C GLY A 170 7.25 17.33 -4.18
N ALA A 171 6.71 17.75 -3.04
CA ALA A 171 7.01 17.14 -1.74
C ALA A 171 6.55 15.67 -1.66
N THR A 172 5.39 15.35 -2.25
CA THR A 172 4.88 13.97 -2.30
C THR A 172 5.79 13.09 -3.16
N VAL A 173 6.28 13.59 -4.30
CA VAL A 173 7.26 12.87 -5.12
C VAL A 173 8.55 12.60 -4.34
N ILE A 174 9.08 13.61 -3.65
CA ILE A 174 10.29 13.45 -2.81
C ILE A 174 10.04 12.43 -1.70
N PHE A 175 8.90 12.50 -1.03
CA PHE A 175 8.52 11.54 0.01
C PHE A 175 8.39 10.12 -0.54
N MET A 176 7.80 9.96 -1.71
CA MET A 176 7.68 8.66 -2.38
C MET A 176 9.06 8.07 -2.74
N LEU A 177 9.97 8.88 -3.30
CA LEU A 177 11.34 8.45 -3.58
C LEU A 177 12.08 8.05 -2.29
N PHE A 178 11.87 8.81 -1.22
CA PHE A 178 12.38 8.46 0.10
C PHE A 178 11.83 7.10 0.59
N GLN A 179 10.54 6.84 0.43
CA GLN A 179 9.94 5.55 0.78
C GLN A 179 10.55 4.39 -0.02
N ILE A 180 10.74 4.55 -1.34
CA ILE A 180 11.36 3.52 -2.20
C ILE A 180 12.78 3.18 -1.72
N LEU A 181 13.54 4.17 -1.22
CA LEU A 181 14.90 3.96 -0.70
C LEU A 181 14.91 3.33 0.70
N VAL A 182 13.98 3.74 1.55
CA VAL A 182 13.96 3.38 2.98
C VAL A 182 13.27 2.04 3.22
N GLU A 183 12.22 1.75 2.46
CA GLU A 183 11.41 0.54 2.67
C GLU A 183 12.25 -0.74 2.68
N PRO A 184 13.06 -1.08 1.66
CA PRO A 184 13.74 -2.37 1.61
C PRO A 184 14.82 -2.53 2.66
N VAL A 185 15.36 -1.42 3.19
CA VAL A 185 16.49 -1.42 4.13
C VAL A 185 16.04 -1.36 5.59
N PHE A 186 15.01 -0.55 5.87
CA PHE A 186 14.62 -0.24 7.25
C PHE A 186 13.23 -0.74 7.63
N VAL A 187 12.28 -0.80 6.68
CA VAL A 187 10.90 -1.17 6.98
C VAL A 187 10.68 -2.67 6.79
N ALA A 188 11.09 -3.23 5.66
CA ALA A 188 10.91 -4.65 5.36
C ALA A 188 11.51 -5.58 6.45
N PRO A 189 12.71 -5.29 7.03
CA PRO A 189 13.26 -6.12 8.09
C PRO A 189 12.51 -6.08 9.43
N LEU A 190 11.57 -5.17 9.61
CA LEU A 190 10.69 -5.15 10.80
C LEU A 190 9.61 -6.24 10.73
N PHE A 191 9.32 -6.72 9.52
CA PHE A 191 8.26 -7.69 9.27
C PHE A 191 8.78 -9.08 8.94
N ASN A 192 9.97 -9.21 8.36
CA ASN A 192 10.55 -10.50 7.96
C ASN A 192 12.06 -10.52 8.18
N ASP A 193 12.59 -11.71 8.44
CA ASP A 193 14.04 -11.95 8.50
C ASP A 193 14.59 -12.14 7.09
N TYR A 194 15.46 -11.23 6.66
CA TYR A 194 16.16 -11.31 5.39
C TYR A 194 17.55 -11.92 5.57
N ARG A 195 17.86 -12.93 4.75
CA ARG A 195 19.16 -13.62 4.77
C ARG A 195 19.67 -13.84 3.35
N SER A 196 20.99 -13.82 3.18
CA SER A 196 21.58 -14.22 1.91
C SER A 196 21.22 -15.66 1.56
N LEU A 197 20.82 -15.89 0.31
CA LEU A 197 20.49 -17.24 -0.17
C LEU A 197 21.78 -18.08 -0.20
N PRO A 198 21.81 -19.26 0.42
CA PRO A 198 22.99 -20.13 0.37
C PRO A 198 23.45 -20.44 -1.04
N GLU A 199 24.75 -20.71 -1.19
CA GLU A 199 25.31 -21.12 -2.47
C GLU A 199 24.60 -22.37 -3.00
N GLY A 200 24.23 -22.32 -4.29
CA GLY A 200 23.50 -23.40 -4.93
C GLY A 200 23.00 -23.02 -6.34
N GLU A 201 22.35 -23.96 -6.99
CA GLU A 201 21.89 -23.82 -8.37
C GLU A 201 20.89 -22.65 -8.52
N VAL A 202 19.97 -22.48 -7.58
CA VAL A 202 18.97 -21.39 -7.59
C VAL A 202 19.68 -20.03 -7.55
N ARG A 203 20.60 -19.83 -6.58
CA ARG A 203 21.33 -18.56 -6.43
C ARG A 203 22.14 -18.23 -7.69
N GLN A 204 22.89 -19.18 -8.20
CA GLN A 204 23.72 -19.01 -9.40
C GLN A 204 22.86 -18.68 -10.63
N SER A 205 21.74 -19.38 -10.79
CA SER A 205 20.81 -19.16 -11.89
C SER A 205 20.17 -17.76 -11.86
N ILE A 206 19.80 -17.25 -10.65
CA ILE A 206 19.22 -15.92 -10.50
C ILE A 206 20.28 -14.84 -10.74
N LEU A 207 21.51 -15.00 -10.23
CA LEU A 207 22.60 -14.04 -10.47
C LEU A 207 22.99 -13.97 -11.95
N ALA A 208 23.02 -15.12 -12.66
CA ALA A 208 23.24 -15.13 -14.09
C ALA A 208 22.15 -14.36 -14.85
N LEU A 209 20.87 -14.58 -14.48
CA LEU A 209 19.75 -13.87 -15.07
C LEU A 209 19.78 -12.36 -14.77
N ALA A 210 20.20 -11.97 -13.57
CA ALA A 210 20.40 -10.57 -13.19
C ALA A 210 21.48 -9.91 -14.05
N GLN A 211 22.60 -10.59 -14.25
CA GLN A 211 23.69 -10.12 -15.09
C GLN A 211 23.25 -9.95 -16.55
N GLU A 212 22.54 -10.95 -17.11
CA GLU A 212 21.98 -10.89 -18.47
C GLU A 212 20.98 -9.73 -18.62
N SER A 213 20.24 -9.41 -17.57
CA SER A 213 19.25 -8.32 -17.52
C SER A 213 19.86 -6.95 -17.19
N GLY A 214 21.17 -6.85 -16.96
CA GLY A 214 21.86 -5.60 -16.60
C GLY A 214 21.52 -5.07 -15.20
N ILE A 215 21.09 -5.95 -14.28
CA ILE A 215 20.73 -5.57 -12.92
C ILE A 215 21.96 -5.62 -12.02
N PRO A 216 22.34 -4.52 -11.36
CA PRO A 216 23.52 -4.46 -10.50
C PRO A 216 23.23 -5.10 -9.13
N ALA A 217 23.15 -6.42 -9.06
CA ALA A 217 22.95 -7.17 -7.83
C ALA A 217 24.07 -8.18 -7.63
N ASP A 218 24.72 -8.12 -6.49
CA ASP A 218 25.83 -9.02 -6.13
C ASP A 218 25.37 -10.19 -5.26
N ASP A 219 24.14 -10.14 -4.75
CA ASP A 219 23.57 -11.14 -3.86
C ASP A 219 22.07 -11.37 -4.10
N VAL A 220 21.62 -12.55 -3.71
CA VAL A 220 20.21 -12.93 -3.69
C VAL A 220 19.81 -13.19 -2.25
N TRP A 221 18.71 -12.57 -1.85
CA TRP A 221 18.18 -12.66 -0.49
C TRP A 221 16.93 -13.51 -0.45
N TRP A 222 16.70 -14.17 0.67
CA TRP A 222 15.44 -14.82 0.95
C TRP A 222 14.87 -14.36 2.28
N PHE A 223 13.55 -14.46 2.45
CA PHE A 223 12.87 -14.07 3.67
C PHE A 223 11.78 -15.08 4.04
N ASP A 224 11.46 -15.14 5.33
CA ASP A 224 10.63 -16.14 6.00
C ASP A 224 9.12 -15.83 5.95
N ALA A 225 8.56 -15.60 4.76
CA ALA A 225 7.15 -15.27 4.59
C ALA A 225 6.21 -16.41 5.00
N SER A 226 6.69 -17.68 5.02
CA SER A 226 5.87 -18.83 5.38
C SER A 226 5.29 -18.78 6.81
N ARG A 227 5.87 -17.96 7.69
CA ARG A 227 5.31 -17.72 9.02
C ARG A 227 4.03 -16.90 8.99
N GLN A 228 3.78 -16.14 7.92
CA GLN A 228 2.65 -15.24 7.75
C GLN A 228 1.65 -15.74 6.71
N THR A 229 2.15 -16.17 5.55
CA THR A 229 1.35 -16.44 4.35
C THR A 229 1.87 -17.68 3.62
N LYS A 230 1.00 -18.27 2.80
CA LYS A 230 1.37 -19.32 1.82
C LYS A 230 1.64 -18.77 0.42
N ARG A 231 1.51 -17.48 0.22
CA ARG A 231 1.72 -16.87 -1.09
C ARG A 231 3.18 -16.93 -1.48
N ILE A 232 3.43 -17.25 -2.73
CA ILE A 232 4.74 -17.10 -3.34
C ILE A 232 4.98 -15.61 -3.63
N SER A 233 6.19 -15.13 -3.42
CA SER A 233 6.58 -13.75 -3.70
C SER A 233 8.06 -13.66 -4.06
N ALA A 234 8.34 -12.81 -5.02
CA ALA A 234 9.68 -12.37 -5.36
C ALA A 234 9.65 -10.88 -5.69
N ASN A 235 10.74 -10.19 -5.52
CA ASN A 235 10.88 -8.81 -5.93
C ASN A 235 12.32 -8.42 -6.23
N VAL A 236 12.46 -7.39 -7.06
CA VAL A 236 13.71 -6.64 -7.23
C VAL A 236 13.42 -5.22 -6.78
N SER A 237 14.01 -4.80 -5.67
CA SER A 237 13.75 -3.53 -5.00
C SER A 237 15.02 -2.69 -4.86
N GLY A 238 14.84 -1.42 -4.51
CA GLY A 238 15.94 -0.48 -4.32
C GLY A 238 16.41 0.18 -5.62
N ILE A 239 17.17 1.25 -5.47
CA ILE A 239 17.78 2.04 -6.56
C ILE A 239 19.16 2.54 -6.12
N ALA A 240 19.99 2.98 -7.07
CA ALA A 240 21.23 3.70 -6.78
C ALA A 240 22.17 2.99 -5.77
N GLY A 241 22.39 1.68 -5.95
CA GLY A 241 23.29 0.88 -5.10
C GLY A 241 22.61 0.21 -3.90
N THR A 242 21.29 0.39 -3.73
CA THR A 242 20.49 -0.35 -2.75
C THR A 242 19.70 -1.50 -3.39
N THR A 243 20.03 -1.87 -4.64
CA THR A 243 19.35 -2.92 -5.39
C THR A 243 19.45 -4.25 -4.65
N ARG A 244 18.30 -4.88 -4.42
CA ARG A 244 18.20 -6.15 -3.75
C ARG A 244 17.23 -7.07 -4.49
N ILE A 245 17.69 -8.26 -4.81
CA ILE A 245 16.87 -9.37 -5.30
C ILE A 245 16.43 -10.18 -4.10
N SER A 246 15.13 -10.35 -3.92
CA SER A 246 14.58 -11.10 -2.80
C SER A 246 13.49 -12.06 -3.25
N LEU A 247 13.45 -13.24 -2.65
CA LEU A 247 12.38 -14.22 -2.83
C LEU A 247 12.00 -14.81 -1.48
N ASN A 248 10.74 -15.18 -1.35
CA ASN A 248 10.31 -15.78 -0.12
C ASN A 248 10.56 -17.29 -0.09
N ASP A 249 10.56 -17.84 1.10
CA ASP A 249 10.74 -19.27 1.35
C ASP A 249 9.61 -20.13 0.76
N ASN A 250 8.40 -19.60 0.59
CA ASN A 250 7.31 -20.29 -0.09
C ASN A 250 7.64 -20.56 -1.56
N LEU A 251 8.24 -19.59 -2.27
CA LEU A 251 8.68 -19.76 -3.65
C LEU A 251 9.82 -20.76 -3.75
N LEU A 252 10.80 -20.67 -2.84
CA LEU A 252 11.95 -21.59 -2.80
C LEU A 252 11.56 -23.03 -2.53
N ASN A 253 10.55 -23.26 -1.69
CA ASN A 253 10.11 -24.60 -1.30
C ASN A 253 8.99 -25.17 -2.17
N GLY A 254 8.21 -24.29 -2.84
CA GLY A 254 7.01 -24.68 -3.58
C GLY A 254 7.14 -24.68 -5.09
N ALA A 255 8.22 -24.12 -5.66
CA ALA A 255 8.40 -24.00 -7.10
C ALA A 255 9.65 -24.72 -7.60
N THR A 256 9.63 -25.15 -8.85
CA THR A 256 10.79 -25.70 -9.57
C THR A 256 11.73 -24.58 -10.00
N LEU A 257 12.99 -24.91 -10.31
CA LEU A 257 13.97 -23.92 -10.78
C LEU A 257 13.50 -23.14 -12.03
N PRO A 258 12.90 -23.77 -13.07
CA PRO A 258 12.33 -23.01 -14.20
C PRO A 258 11.22 -22.03 -13.79
N GLU A 259 10.35 -22.38 -12.85
CA GLU A 259 9.28 -21.50 -12.34
C GLU A 259 9.86 -20.34 -11.54
N ILE A 260 10.87 -20.60 -10.68
CA ILE A 260 11.59 -19.55 -9.95
C ILE A 260 12.24 -18.58 -10.93
N ARG A 261 12.90 -19.12 -11.99
CA ARG A 261 13.52 -18.29 -13.04
C ARG A 261 12.49 -17.44 -13.77
N ALA A 262 11.32 -18.00 -14.10
CA ALA A 262 10.25 -17.26 -14.78
C ALA A 262 9.70 -16.12 -13.91
N ALA A 263 9.45 -16.39 -12.61
CA ALA A 263 9.03 -15.37 -11.67
C ALA A 263 10.09 -14.26 -11.52
N MET A 264 11.37 -14.65 -11.37
CA MET A 264 12.45 -13.68 -11.25
C MET A 264 12.68 -12.89 -12.54
N ALA A 265 12.54 -13.49 -13.72
CA ALA A 265 12.62 -12.78 -14.99
C ALA A 265 11.54 -11.71 -15.12
N HIS A 266 10.32 -12.00 -14.64
CA HIS A 266 9.22 -11.03 -14.58
C HIS A 266 9.57 -9.83 -13.69
N GLU A 267 10.04 -10.08 -12.47
CA GLU A 267 10.43 -9.03 -11.52
C GLU A 267 11.62 -8.19 -12.04
N MET A 268 12.60 -8.86 -12.66
CA MET A 268 13.72 -8.20 -13.31
C MET A 268 13.27 -7.33 -14.48
N GLY A 269 12.25 -7.74 -15.23
CA GLY A 269 11.61 -6.94 -16.27
C GLY A 269 11.00 -5.65 -15.72
N HIS A 270 10.32 -5.70 -14.57
CA HIS A 270 9.83 -4.51 -13.89
C HIS A 270 10.95 -3.56 -13.49
N TYR A 271 12.05 -4.09 -12.98
CA TYR A 271 13.22 -3.29 -12.60
C TYR A 271 13.90 -2.67 -13.83
N ALA A 272 14.19 -3.45 -14.86
CA ALA A 272 14.86 -2.98 -16.10
C ALA A 272 14.04 -1.90 -16.83
N LEU A 273 12.70 -1.99 -16.81
CA LEU A 273 11.79 -1.00 -17.35
C LEU A 273 11.52 0.18 -16.42
N ASN A 274 12.16 0.20 -15.24
CA ASN A 274 11.97 1.23 -14.22
C ASN A 274 10.50 1.42 -13.79
N HIS A 275 9.69 0.37 -13.80
CA HIS A 275 8.27 0.43 -13.43
C HIS A 275 8.07 0.92 -11.99
N SER A 276 8.96 0.55 -11.06
CA SER A 276 8.95 1.03 -9.67
C SER A 276 9.11 2.54 -9.54
N LEU A 277 9.65 3.22 -10.56
CA LEU A 277 9.79 4.67 -10.59
C LEU A 277 8.71 5.32 -11.47
N TRP A 278 8.54 4.83 -12.70
CA TRP A 278 7.65 5.47 -13.67
C TRP A 278 6.17 5.36 -13.33
N ILE A 279 5.72 4.20 -12.82
CA ILE A 279 4.30 4.01 -12.48
C ILE A 279 3.88 4.96 -11.36
N PRO A 280 4.57 5.03 -10.19
CA PRO A 280 4.23 5.98 -9.15
C PRO A 280 4.35 7.46 -9.61
N LEU A 281 5.37 7.80 -10.39
CA LEU A 281 5.49 9.16 -10.94
C LEU A 281 4.34 9.53 -11.87
N ALA A 282 3.93 8.62 -12.75
CA ALA A 282 2.78 8.83 -13.63
C ALA A 282 1.48 8.97 -12.83
N MET A 283 1.27 8.13 -11.81
CA MET A 283 0.11 8.25 -10.91
C MET A 283 0.11 9.60 -10.17
N MET A 284 1.25 10.04 -9.65
CA MET A 284 1.36 11.35 -8.98
C MET A 284 1.10 12.51 -9.94
N LEU A 285 1.56 12.42 -11.19
CA LEU A 285 1.26 13.41 -12.22
C LEU A 285 -0.24 13.47 -12.51
N VAL A 286 -0.90 12.33 -12.69
CA VAL A 286 -2.34 12.25 -12.92
C VAL A 286 -3.13 12.83 -11.74
N LEU A 287 -2.76 12.45 -10.51
CA LEU A 287 -3.40 12.97 -9.30
C LEU A 287 -3.13 14.48 -9.13
N GLY A 288 -1.92 14.94 -9.41
CA GLY A 288 -1.56 16.36 -9.37
C GLY A 288 -2.33 17.19 -10.40
N LEU A 289 -2.41 16.71 -11.65
CA LEU A 289 -3.19 17.34 -12.71
C LEU A 289 -4.69 17.32 -12.42
N GLY A 290 -5.21 16.20 -11.90
CA GLY A 290 -6.60 16.07 -11.46
C GLY A 290 -6.93 17.06 -10.35
N SER A 291 -6.08 17.16 -9.34
CA SER A 291 -6.23 18.13 -8.24
C SER A 291 -6.17 19.56 -8.73
N ALA A 292 -5.24 19.88 -9.66
CA ALA A 292 -5.14 21.20 -10.28
C ALA A 292 -6.41 21.52 -11.10
N ALA A 293 -6.90 20.57 -11.91
CA ALA A 293 -8.11 20.74 -12.70
C ALA A 293 -9.34 20.97 -11.81
N ILE A 294 -9.49 20.21 -10.72
CA ILE A 294 -10.56 20.39 -9.73
C ILE A 294 -10.45 21.79 -9.08
N THR A 295 -9.25 22.21 -8.70
CA THR A 295 -9.02 23.54 -8.09
C THR A 295 -9.33 24.69 -9.05
N LEU A 296 -9.10 24.49 -10.36
CA LEU A 296 -9.41 25.48 -11.39
C LEU A 296 -10.90 25.47 -11.80
N ALA A 297 -11.51 24.29 -11.85
CA ALA A 297 -12.90 24.13 -12.29
C ALA A 297 -13.92 24.47 -11.18
N LEU A 298 -13.59 24.20 -9.94
CA LEU A 298 -14.40 24.65 -8.82
C LEU A 298 -13.96 26.09 -8.49
N PRO A 299 -14.87 27.07 -8.48
CA PRO A 299 -14.57 28.42 -8.03
C PRO A 299 -14.40 28.45 -6.50
N LEU A 300 -13.52 27.61 -6.00
CA LEU A 300 -12.91 27.74 -4.68
C LEU A 300 -11.95 28.92 -4.77
N ASN A 301 -12.54 30.11 -5.02
CA ASN A 301 -11.81 31.35 -5.26
C ASN A 301 -10.95 31.79 -4.07
N ASP A 302 -11.03 31.03 -2.97
CA ASP A 302 -10.15 31.21 -1.84
C ASP A 302 -9.85 29.84 -1.21
N PHE A 303 -8.57 29.54 -1.07
CA PHE A 303 -8.10 28.50 -0.15
C PHE A 303 -8.65 28.76 1.27
N ASP A 304 -8.91 30.02 1.59
CA ASP A 304 -9.75 30.44 2.73
C ASP A 304 -11.14 29.81 2.70
N SER A 305 -11.70 29.38 1.58
CA SER A 305 -13.04 28.78 1.60
C SER A 305 -13.03 27.37 2.18
N ILE A 306 -11.94 26.57 2.07
CA ILE A 306 -11.83 25.29 2.78
C ILE A 306 -11.56 25.54 4.27
N LEU A 307 -10.69 26.47 4.60
CA LEU A 307 -10.53 26.95 5.98
C LEU A 307 -11.76 27.73 6.46
N HIS A 308 -12.43 28.50 5.59
CA HIS A 308 -13.69 29.18 5.84
C HIS A 308 -14.86 28.20 5.99
N PHE A 309 -14.90 27.08 5.25
CA PHE A 309 -15.90 26.03 5.53
C PHE A 309 -15.68 25.39 6.90
N ALA A 310 -14.44 25.11 7.29
CA ALA A 310 -14.13 24.67 8.64
C ALA A 310 -14.44 25.76 9.68
N TYR A 311 -14.19 27.03 9.37
CA TYR A 311 -14.45 28.17 10.22
C TYR A 311 -15.94 28.56 10.23
N LYS A 312 -16.61 28.59 9.08
CA LYS A 312 -18.07 28.78 8.96
C LYS A 312 -18.83 27.63 9.60
N GLY A 313 -18.35 26.39 9.45
CA GLY A 313 -18.87 25.24 10.18
C GLY A 313 -18.73 25.41 11.70
N LYS A 314 -17.65 26.04 12.18
CA LYS A 314 -17.45 26.37 13.60
C LYS A 314 -18.45 27.45 14.09
N ILE A 315 -18.71 28.48 13.28
CA ILE A 315 -19.70 29.54 13.60
C ILE A 315 -21.11 28.95 13.55
N LEU A 316 -21.50 28.28 12.49
CA LEU A 316 -22.79 27.59 12.34
C LEU A 316 -23.11 26.65 13.50
N TRP A 317 -22.10 25.86 13.88
CA TRP A 317 -22.26 24.90 14.97
C TRP A 317 -22.26 25.57 16.37
N GLY A 318 -21.56 26.69 16.53
CA GLY A 318 -21.48 27.41 17.80
C GLY A 318 -22.69 28.33 18.06
N THR A 319 -23.24 28.91 17.00
CA THR A 319 -24.32 29.91 17.10
C THR A 319 -25.68 29.40 16.63
N GLY A 320 -25.69 28.32 15.79
CA GLY A 320 -26.93 27.85 15.15
C GLY A 320 -27.53 28.83 14.13
N ASP A 321 -26.80 29.89 13.78
CA ASP A 321 -27.29 30.99 12.95
C ASP A 321 -26.54 31.03 11.59
N LEU A 322 -27.34 31.07 10.53
CA LEU A 322 -26.88 31.14 9.11
C LEU A 322 -26.88 32.58 8.58
N ARG A 323 -27.14 33.59 9.41
CA ARG A 323 -27.22 34.97 8.93
C ARG A 323 -25.84 35.48 8.48
N GLU A 324 -25.84 36.17 7.36
CA GLU A 324 -24.65 36.75 6.73
C GLU A 324 -23.86 37.69 7.68
N GLU A 325 -24.54 38.31 8.63
CA GLU A 325 -23.93 39.17 9.64
C GLU A 325 -22.99 38.43 10.62
N ALA A 326 -23.23 37.14 10.88
CA ALA A 326 -22.32 36.33 11.70
C ALA A 326 -20.99 36.06 10.99
N PHE A 327 -20.95 36.16 9.66
CA PHE A 327 -19.78 35.91 8.83
C PHE A 327 -18.96 37.16 8.55
N THR A 328 -19.54 38.36 8.66
CA THR A 328 -18.87 39.64 8.37
C THR A 328 -18.16 40.25 9.59
N ARG A 329 -18.53 39.89 10.80
CA ARG A 329 -17.94 40.44 12.05
C ARG A 329 -16.54 39.90 12.41
N VAL A 330 -15.98 38.99 11.68
CA VAL A 330 -14.71 38.31 12.03
C VAL A 330 -13.59 38.60 11.04
N GLY A 331 -13.81 39.50 10.09
CA GLY A 331 -12.83 39.95 9.07
C GLY A 331 -12.36 41.39 9.25
N GLY A 332 -12.55 41.97 10.45
CA GLY A 332 -12.05 43.29 10.81
C GLY A 332 -10.89 43.21 11.80
#